data_84cfb5944686cc4982fbe46d9acb94da
#
_entry.id   84cfb5944686cc4982fbe46d9acb94da
#
_cell.length_a   1.000
_cell.length_b   1.000
_cell.length_c   1.000
_cell.angle_alpha   90.00
_cell.angle_beta   90.00
_cell.angle_gamma   90.00
#
_symmetry.space_group_name_H-M   'P 1'
#
loop_
_entity.id
_entity.type
_entity.pdbx_description
1 polymer ?
#
loop_
_entity_poly.entity_id
_entity_poly.type
_entity_poly.pdbx_seq_one_letter_code
_entity_poly.pdbx_strand_id
1 'polypeptide(L)' 'MRASRGEIKIEEILRNAELNFKMEYSFPGLASPNGRPLRFDFVVFSDDGEIDFIIEFQGR' A
#
# COMPACT_ATOMS: atom_id res chain seq x y z
N MET A 1 -4.70 -13.06 7.75
CA MET A 1 -5.54 -11.91 8.03
C MET A 1 -6.35 -11.53 6.82
N ARG A 2 -7.58 -11.12 7.02
CA ARG A 2 -8.42 -10.75 5.92
C ARG A 2 -8.40 -9.27 5.65
N ALA A 3 -8.40 -8.89 4.38
CA ALA A 3 -8.55 -7.50 4.00
C ALA A 3 -9.99 -7.05 4.28
N SER A 4 -10.16 -5.80 4.63
CA SER A 4 -11.48 -5.23 4.82
C SER A 4 -12.16 -5.07 3.46
N ARG A 5 -13.46 -4.82 3.48
CA ARG A 5 -14.18 -4.61 2.23
C ARG A 5 -13.63 -3.43 1.44
N GLY A 6 -13.26 -2.36 2.15
CA GLY A 6 -12.69 -1.20 1.49
C GLY A 6 -11.37 -1.51 0.85
N GLU A 7 -10.53 -2.30 1.51
CA GLU A 7 -9.25 -2.69 0.95
C GLU A 7 -9.42 -3.57 -0.28
N ILE A 8 -10.38 -4.48 -0.25
CA ILE A 8 -10.66 -5.31 -1.42
C ILE A 8 -11.10 -4.46 -2.60
N LYS A 9 -11.92 -3.45 -2.34
CA LYS A 9 -12.38 -2.57 -3.39
C LYS A 9 -11.23 -1.77 -4.01
N ILE A 10 -10.34 -1.27 -3.18
CA ILE A 10 -9.17 -0.53 -3.66
C ILE A 10 -8.27 -1.45 -4.48
N GLU A 11 -8.07 -2.67 -4.01
CA GLU A 11 -7.28 -3.63 -4.74
C GLU A 11 -7.85 -3.89 -6.14
N GLU A 12 -9.15 -4.04 -6.22
CA GLU A 12 -9.80 -4.26 -7.51
C GLU A 12 -9.59 -3.09 -8.45
N ILE A 13 -9.72 -1.87 -7.92
CA ILE A 13 -9.54 -0.66 -8.73
C ILE A 13 -8.12 -0.61 -9.28
N LEU A 14 -7.13 -0.85 -8.43
CA LEU A 14 -5.74 -0.80 -8.85
C LEU A 14 -5.44 -1.90 -9.87
N ARG A 15 -5.99 -3.07 -9.66
CA ARG A 15 -5.77 -4.20 -10.56
C ARG A 15 -6.42 -3.95 -11.92
N ASN A 16 -7.62 -3.41 -11.93
CA ASN A 16 -8.32 -3.10 -13.16
C ASN A 16 -7.65 -1.98 -13.94
N ALA A 17 -6.97 -1.08 -13.25
CA ALA A 17 -6.20 -0.02 -13.89
C ALA A 17 -4.84 -0.50 -14.38
N GLU A 18 -4.50 -1.77 -14.14
CA GLU A 18 -3.24 -2.39 -14.54
C GLU A 18 -2.03 -1.65 -13.95
N LEU A 19 -2.19 -1.21 -12.70
CA LEU A 19 -1.12 -0.54 -12.00
C LEU A 19 -0.25 -1.55 -11.27
N ASN A 20 1.03 -1.22 -11.13
CA ASN A 20 1.93 -2.03 -10.32
C ASN A 20 1.79 -1.60 -8.87
N PHE A 21 1.29 -2.47 -8.03
CA PHE A 21 1.09 -2.12 -6.63
C PHE A 21 1.41 -3.28 -5.72
N LYS A 22 1.69 -2.94 -4.45
CA LYS A 22 1.90 -3.94 -3.41
C LYS A 22 1.06 -3.57 -2.21
N MET A 23 0.58 -4.60 -1.51
CA MET A 23 -0.25 -4.42 -0.33
C MET A 23 0.56 -4.66 0.91
N GLU A 24 0.20 -3.97 1.98
CA GLU A 24 0.85 -4.11 3.29
C GLU A 24 2.35 -4.02 3.18
N TYR A 25 2.81 -2.97 2.54
CA TYR A 25 4.21 -2.80 2.22
C TYR A 25 4.93 -2.02 3.32
N SER A 26 6.09 -2.51 3.72
CA SER A 26 6.96 -1.83 4.68
C SER A 26 8.23 -1.39 3.99
N PHE A 27 8.72 -0.21 4.38
CA PHE A 27 9.98 0.28 3.83
C PHE A 27 11.11 -0.04 4.79
N PRO A 28 12.09 -0.86 4.37
CA PRO A 28 13.25 -1.14 5.22
C PRO A 28 13.98 0.17 5.54
N GLY A 29 14.39 0.32 6.77
CA GLY A 29 15.11 1.50 7.18
C GLY A 29 14.26 2.69 7.56
N LEU A 30 12.96 2.64 7.30
CA LEU A 30 12.04 3.66 7.75
C LEU A 30 11.28 3.16 8.96
N ALA A 31 11.30 3.93 10.03
CA ALA A 31 10.60 3.55 11.25
C ALA A 31 9.95 4.76 11.88
N SER A 32 8.90 4.52 12.64
CA SER A 32 8.27 5.56 13.41
C SER A 32 9.17 5.95 14.59
N PRO A 33 8.89 7.08 15.24
CA PRO A 33 9.72 7.51 16.38
C PRO A 33 9.85 6.49 17.49
N ASN A 34 8.88 5.57 17.64
CA ASN A 34 8.96 4.54 18.66
C ASN A 34 9.59 3.25 18.13
N GLY A 35 10.25 3.30 16.98
CA GLY A 35 11.04 2.18 16.48
C GLY A 35 10.27 1.14 15.69
N ARG A 36 8.98 1.32 15.47
CA ARG A 36 8.21 0.38 14.70
C ARG A 36 8.33 0.66 13.21
N PRO A 37 8.41 -0.40 12.38
CA PRO A 37 8.47 -0.19 10.93
C PRO A 37 7.21 0.53 10.44
N LEU A 38 7.40 1.46 9.50
CA LEU A 38 6.28 2.12 8.86
C LEU A 38 5.67 1.17 7.84
N ARG A 39 4.35 1.07 7.86
CA ARG A 39 3.64 0.14 7.02
C ARG A 39 2.50 0.86 6.33
N PHE A 40 2.34 0.60 5.05
CA PHE A 40 1.32 1.24 4.25
C PHE A 40 0.41 0.19 3.63
N ASP A 41 -0.87 0.51 3.50
CA ASP A 41 -1.84 -0.45 2.99
C ASP A 41 -1.58 -0.76 1.52
N PHE A 42 -1.31 0.24 0.72
CA PHE A 42 -1.02 0.06 -0.70
C PHE A 42 0.09 1.00 -1.13
N VAL A 43 1.00 0.51 -1.93
CA VAL A 43 2.03 1.33 -2.54
C VAL A 43 1.99 1.05 -4.04
N VAL A 44 1.83 2.10 -4.83
CA VAL A 44 1.75 1.99 -6.27
C VAL A 44 3.07 2.45 -6.88
N PHE A 45 3.60 1.63 -7.77
CA PHE A 45 4.90 1.89 -8.40
C PHE A 45 4.70 2.29 -9.86
N SER A 46 5.55 3.20 -10.33
CA SER A 46 5.55 3.59 -11.72
C SER A 46 6.29 2.52 -12.55
N ASP A 47 6.26 2.69 -13.88
CA ASP A 47 6.86 1.72 -14.78
C ASP A 47 8.36 1.57 -14.58
N ASP A 48 9.01 2.60 -14.08
CA ASP A 48 10.46 2.56 -13.84
C ASP A 48 10.81 2.01 -12.46
N GLY A 49 9.81 1.55 -11.71
CA GLY A 49 10.04 0.94 -10.41
C GLY A 49 10.08 1.90 -9.24
N GLU A 50 9.84 3.17 -9.49
CA GLU A 50 9.79 4.15 -8.42
C GLU A 50 8.38 4.27 -7.85
N ILE A 51 8.29 4.77 -6.62
CA ILE A 51 6.99 4.94 -5.98
C ILE A 51 6.24 6.09 -6.65
N ASP A 52 5.03 5.79 -7.11
CA ASP A 52 4.17 6.79 -7.73
C ASP A 52 3.30 7.45 -6.65
N PHE A 53 2.58 6.65 -5.88
CA PHE A 53 1.79 7.18 -4.77
C PHE A 53 1.49 6.07 -3.77
N ILE A 54 1.05 6.48 -2.59
CA ILE A 54 0.77 5.58 -1.49
C ILE A 54 -0.68 5.79 -1.05
N ILE A 55 -1.37 4.70 -0.77
CA ILE A 55 -2.74 4.74 -0.28
C ILE A 55 -2.79 4.15 1.11
N GLU A 56 -3.38 4.88 2.04
CA GLU A 56 -3.66 4.38 3.37
C GLU A 56 -5.17 4.34 3.55
N PHE A 57 -5.68 3.17 3.87
CA PHE A 57 -7.10 3.01 4.12
C PHE A 57 -7.34 2.90 5.61
N GLN A 58 -8.08 3.86 6.14
CA GLN A 58 -8.42 3.86 7.56
C GLN A 58 -9.88 3.48 7.72
N GLY A 59 -10.15 2.20 7.56
CA GLY A 59 -11.48 1.70 7.76
C GLY A 59 -11.74 1.45 9.23
N ARG A 60 -12.70 2.10 9.76
CA ARG A 60 -13.09 1.89 11.14
C ARG A 60 -14.54 1.60 11.26
#